data_99c4d0bff892cb16170ea2e841076133
#
_entry.id   99c4d0bff892cb16170ea2e841076133
#
_cell.length_a   1.000
_cell.length_b   1.000
_cell.length_c   1.000
_cell.angle_alpha   90.00
_cell.angle_beta   90.00
_cell.angle_gamma   90.00
#
_symmetry.space_group_name_H-M   'P 1'
#
loop_
_entity.id
_entity.type
_entity.pdbx_description
1 polymer ?
#
loop_
_entity_poly.entity_id
_entity_poly.type
_entity_poly.pdbx_seq_one_letter_code
_entity_poly.pdbx_strand_id
1 'polypeptide(L)'
;MLITNKKIVIGYEEQKNNNITTSKKFFVNQCGYDIDKSKRATFANGKRGSKFYLKKTEDDSIVYEGRIYNQIADFSKYELEGEYYLECEGIKSYNFKIGNKRLQDVSLSNSLLFMEMARQDAFDVGGSSGYAWRDGHQFSFELNTLVMQYMSNPSYYESLPRNVYKVDKCEYPELRTQNEPNIIWLIKFGVTRYYKWATEKGVKLHAFIKGQLAYFLYLYPYITQYVTQEFYETIRDFTISVWSVDACNKTWYEECVTHNLFITESVVGTVKGACPPGYSIVPNLLMYEVLKRDGLDGYQDYFDAAYNSCKWVVESVDLDDPASTKGQRMNEYITVTSLTYFQEMYPSTCPTGLLDKIKRLGDVYISRSDNLWDYRQYRKNGDITGATKTTWVNDYTGSGGLANQPGNIAGLMACCYSIARVITDKNKIKRLKEIAVSSLDHCYGRNPCGRHFCYKATEEFDGAIAGWVERYNGGLGNLGYVVGVLDGSPKEVSYPYNKDGNTGYTEGWVAFNTAWNMSLAYLCAENNETNKIGIFN
;
A
#
# COMPACT_ATOMS: atom_id res chain seq x y z
N MET A 1 -2.52 -12.30 28.87
CA MET A 1 -2.17 -11.31 29.90
C MET A 1 -2.81 -10.00 29.48
N LEU A 2 -3.92 -9.71 30.11
CA LEU A 2 -4.73 -8.49 29.88
C LEU A 2 -3.98 -7.31 30.53
N ILE A 3 -3.03 -6.76 29.84
CA ILE A 3 -2.47 -5.49 30.24
C ILE A 3 -2.89 -4.55 29.13
N THR A 4 -3.91 -3.67 29.46
CA THR A 4 -3.59 -2.38 28.90
C THR A 4 -4.76 -1.44 28.66
N ASN A 5 -5.97 -1.87 28.82
CA ASN A 5 -7.05 -0.89 28.70
C ASN A 5 -6.89 0.30 29.67
N LYS A 6 -6.29 0.11 30.85
CA LYS A 6 -6.07 1.22 31.80
C LYS A 6 -4.91 2.15 31.40
N LYS A 7 -3.80 1.62 30.86
CA LYS A 7 -2.67 2.48 30.44
C LYS A 7 -2.97 3.30 29.18
N ILE A 8 -3.71 2.72 28.25
CA ILE A 8 -4.15 3.43 27.04
C ILE A 8 -5.14 4.53 27.39
N VAL A 9 -6.08 4.27 28.30
CA VAL A 9 -7.04 5.26 28.78
C VAL A 9 -6.35 6.42 29.52
N ILE A 10 -5.35 6.13 30.35
CA ILE A 10 -4.57 7.16 31.06
C ILE A 10 -3.79 8.03 30.07
N GLY A 11 -3.16 7.42 29.05
CA GLY A 11 -2.45 8.16 28.00
C GLY A 11 -3.39 9.05 27.16
N TYR A 12 -4.61 8.62 26.94
CA TYR A 12 -5.63 9.38 26.25
C TYR A 12 -6.07 10.63 27.03
N GLU A 13 -6.36 10.50 28.31
CA GLU A 13 -6.78 11.62 29.14
C GLU A 13 -5.66 12.65 29.33
N GLU A 14 -4.43 12.22 29.50
CA GLU A 14 -3.27 13.11 29.58
C GLU A 14 -3.04 13.90 28.28
N GLN A 15 -3.20 13.28 27.12
CA GLN A 15 -3.07 13.99 25.84
C GLN A 15 -4.23 14.94 25.56
N LYS A 16 -5.43 14.56 25.93
CA LYS A 16 -6.61 15.42 25.83
C LYS A 16 -6.46 16.70 26.66
N ASN A 17 -5.83 16.59 27.81
CA ASN A 17 -5.55 17.72 28.69
C ASN A 17 -4.36 18.58 28.21
N ASN A 18 -3.50 18.06 27.34
CA ASN A 18 -2.32 18.78 26.82
C ASN A 18 -2.60 19.69 25.62
N ASN A 19 -3.85 19.94 25.25
CA ASN A 19 -4.25 20.90 24.21
C ASN A 19 -3.51 20.74 22.86
N ILE A 20 -3.22 19.54 22.42
CA ILE A 20 -2.64 19.28 21.08
C ILE A 20 -3.52 19.91 19.99
N THR A 21 -4.81 20.02 20.23
CA THR A 21 -5.81 20.59 19.34
C THR A 21 -5.80 22.11 19.23
N THR A 22 -5.10 22.82 20.11
CA THR A 22 -5.12 24.30 20.14
C THR A 22 -3.84 24.97 19.68
N SER A 23 -2.71 24.25 19.63
CA SER A 23 -1.45 24.82 19.18
C SER A 23 -1.38 24.88 17.65
N LYS A 24 -0.89 26.01 17.11
CA LYS A 24 -0.56 26.11 15.70
C LYS A 24 0.68 25.30 15.40
N LYS A 25 0.61 24.45 14.36
CA LYS A 25 1.74 23.62 13.97
C LYS A 25 1.70 23.31 12.47
N PHE A 26 2.88 23.26 11.86
CA PHE A 26 3.06 22.68 10.54
C PHE A 26 3.27 21.17 10.62
N PHE A 27 2.65 20.48 9.65
CA PHE A 27 2.88 19.07 9.37
C PHE A 27 3.26 18.95 7.90
N VAL A 28 4.46 18.48 7.63
CA VAL A 28 5.06 18.35 6.31
C VAL A 28 5.45 16.91 6.03
N ASN A 29 5.62 16.58 4.75
CA ASN A 29 6.35 15.38 4.38
C ASN A 29 7.83 15.60 4.71
N GLN A 30 8.33 14.91 5.73
CA GLN A 30 9.71 15.04 6.20
C GLN A 30 10.72 14.45 5.22
N CYS A 31 10.31 13.48 4.40
CA CYS A 31 11.14 12.90 3.34
C CYS A 31 11.29 13.81 2.12
N GLY A 32 10.40 14.79 1.96
CA GLY A 32 10.44 15.79 0.90
C GLY A 32 9.34 15.63 -0.15
N TYR A 33 9.48 16.36 -1.24
CA TYR A 33 8.46 16.48 -2.29
C TYR A 33 9.09 16.36 -3.67
N ASP A 34 8.32 15.83 -4.63
CA ASP A 34 8.68 15.84 -6.04
C ASP A 34 8.40 17.22 -6.66
N ILE A 35 9.27 17.65 -7.57
CA ILE A 35 9.17 18.94 -8.26
C ILE A 35 7.83 19.08 -8.99
N ASP A 36 7.46 18.05 -9.74
CA ASP A 36 6.33 18.01 -10.68
C ASP A 36 5.00 17.61 -10.04
N LYS A 37 5.01 17.27 -8.74
CA LYS A 37 3.81 16.80 -8.04
C LYS A 37 3.22 17.86 -7.11
N SER A 38 2.06 17.55 -6.58
CA SER A 38 1.42 18.31 -5.53
C SER A 38 2.34 18.41 -4.30
N LYS A 39 2.55 19.65 -3.83
CA LYS A 39 3.35 19.99 -2.65
C LYS A 39 2.47 20.75 -1.67
N ARG A 40 1.95 20.04 -0.69
CA ARG A 40 0.97 20.57 0.25
C ARG A 40 1.35 20.20 1.68
N ALA A 41 1.26 21.14 2.59
CA ALA A 41 1.48 20.96 4.02
C ALA A 41 0.23 21.33 4.80
N THR A 42 0.05 20.73 5.96
CA THR A 42 -1.02 21.11 6.89
C THR A 42 -0.51 22.12 7.90
N PHE A 43 -1.18 23.26 8.02
CA PHE A 43 -0.96 24.23 9.09
C PHE A 43 -2.15 24.22 10.04
N ALA A 44 -2.11 23.31 11.01
CA ALA A 44 -3.21 23.11 11.94
C ALA A 44 -3.49 24.36 12.78
N ASN A 45 -4.77 24.67 12.97
CA ASN A 45 -5.25 25.84 13.68
C ASN A 45 -4.77 27.20 13.11
N GLY A 46 -4.26 27.20 11.89
CA GLY A 46 -3.88 28.40 11.15
C GLY A 46 -5.10 29.22 10.73
N LYS A 47 -4.96 30.53 10.77
CA LYS A 47 -6.03 31.45 10.33
C LYS A 47 -6.17 31.37 8.80
N ARG A 48 -7.40 31.25 8.31
CA ARG A 48 -7.69 31.30 6.88
C ARG A 48 -7.20 32.63 6.27
N GLY A 49 -6.47 32.55 5.17
CA GLY A 49 -5.92 33.69 4.46
C GLY A 49 -4.59 34.21 4.99
N SER A 50 -4.06 33.65 6.11
CA SER A 50 -2.71 33.98 6.57
C SER A 50 -1.69 33.70 5.47
N LYS A 51 -0.72 34.59 5.34
CA LYS A 51 0.42 34.38 4.43
C LYS A 51 1.36 33.33 5.00
N PHE A 52 1.80 32.42 4.16
CA PHE A 52 2.92 31.53 4.47
C PHE A 52 4.04 31.77 3.48
N TYR A 53 5.24 31.47 3.90
CA TYR A 53 6.45 31.62 3.11
C TYR A 53 7.18 30.27 3.01
N LEU A 54 7.64 29.95 1.80
CA LEU A 54 8.65 28.92 1.59
C LEU A 54 10.01 29.60 1.61
N LYS A 55 10.89 29.15 2.48
CA LYS A 55 12.21 29.74 2.68
C LYS A 55 13.30 28.70 2.47
N LYS A 56 14.43 29.13 1.94
CA LYS A 56 15.64 28.30 1.89
C LYS A 56 16.21 28.08 3.29
N THR A 57 16.72 26.90 3.54
CA THR A 57 17.40 26.59 4.81
C THR A 57 18.77 27.24 4.92
N GLU A 58 19.40 27.55 3.77
CA GLU A 58 20.76 28.08 3.70
C GLU A 58 20.87 29.53 4.19
N ASP A 59 19.92 30.39 3.82
CA ASP A 59 20.02 31.83 4.03
C ASP A 59 18.71 32.50 4.50
N ASP A 60 17.69 31.71 4.83
CA ASP A 60 16.35 32.17 5.22
C ASP A 60 15.64 33.02 4.14
N SER A 61 16.13 33.04 2.90
CA SER A 61 15.52 33.80 1.81
C SER A 61 14.14 33.26 1.44
N ILE A 62 13.19 34.17 1.23
CA ILE A 62 11.83 33.83 0.78
C ILE A 62 11.88 33.56 -0.72
N VAL A 63 11.46 32.35 -1.11
CA VAL A 63 11.42 31.90 -2.51
C VAL A 63 10.01 31.72 -3.05
N TYR A 64 9.01 31.62 -2.16
CA TYR A 64 7.61 31.52 -2.54
C TYR A 64 6.72 32.09 -1.42
N GLU A 65 5.63 32.76 -1.81
CA GLU A 65 4.58 33.24 -0.91
C GLU A 65 3.23 32.65 -1.32
N GLY A 66 2.49 32.15 -0.34
CA GLY A 66 1.14 31.64 -0.53
C GLY A 66 0.20 32.04 0.61
N ARG A 67 -1.03 31.53 0.56
CA ARG A 67 -2.03 31.76 1.61
C ARG A 67 -2.61 30.44 2.11
N ILE A 68 -2.89 30.39 3.41
CA ILE A 68 -3.52 29.25 4.04
C ILE A 68 -5.02 29.20 3.68
N TYR A 69 -5.45 28.07 3.11
CA TYR A 69 -6.86 27.76 2.87
C TYR A 69 -7.16 26.36 3.41
N ASN A 70 -8.27 26.21 4.14
CA ASN A 70 -8.64 24.93 4.78
C ASN A 70 -7.49 24.30 5.61
N GLN A 71 -6.70 25.16 6.28
CA GLN A 71 -5.52 24.77 7.04
C GLN A 71 -4.40 24.14 6.16
N ILE A 72 -4.42 24.34 4.87
CA ILE A 72 -3.43 23.83 3.91
C ILE A 72 -2.60 24.99 3.37
N ALA A 73 -1.29 24.79 3.38
CA ALA A 73 -0.30 25.55 2.63
C ALA A 73 0.03 24.81 1.35
N ASP A 74 -0.44 25.32 0.22
CA ASP A 74 -0.19 24.75 -1.11
C ASP A 74 0.92 25.53 -1.82
N PHE A 75 2.05 24.89 -2.05
CA PHE A 75 3.21 25.43 -2.75
C PHE A 75 3.56 24.61 -4.00
N SER A 76 2.58 23.89 -4.55
CA SER A 76 2.75 23.02 -5.73
C SER A 76 3.33 23.75 -6.95
N LYS A 77 3.11 25.05 -7.06
CA LYS A 77 3.63 25.89 -8.16
C LYS A 77 5.13 26.18 -8.07
N TYR A 78 5.76 25.88 -6.94
CA TYR A 78 7.21 26.07 -6.79
C TYR A 78 7.95 24.83 -7.29
N GLU A 79 8.83 24.98 -8.26
CA GLU A 79 9.42 23.87 -9.02
C GLU A 79 10.96 23.90 -9.04
N LEU A 80 11.60 24.48 -8.02
CA LEU A 80 13.06 24.45 -7.92
C LEU A 80 13.53 23.46 -6.87
N GLU A 81 14.61 22.75 -7.22
CA GLU A 81 15.29 21.85 -6.29
C GLU A 81 15.96 22.59 -5.15
N GLY A 82 16.03 21.98 -3.99
CA GLY A 82 16.71 22.53 -2.83
C GLY A 82 16.17 22.03 -1.51
N GLU A 83 16.66 22.65 -0.45
CA GLU A 83 16.24 22.38 0.92
C GLU A 83 15.52 23.58 1.51
N TYR A 84 14.36 23.35 2.07
CA TYR A 84 13.39 24.38 2.43
C TYR A 84 12.70 24.10 3.75
N TYR A 85 12.05 25.13 4.28
CA TYR A 85 11.05 25.04 5.32
C TYR A 85 9.90 26.02 5.07
N LEU A 86 8.76 25.77 5.68
CA LEU A 86 7.60 26.67 5.66
C LEU A 86 7.56 27.50 6.93
N GLU A 87 7.15 28.77 6.78
CA GLU A 87 6.90 29.67 7.91
C GLU A 87 5.54 30.37 7.74
N CYS A 88 4.74 30.37 8.80
CA CYS A 88 3.48 31.11 8.87
C CYS A 88 3.23 31.55 10.31
N GLU A 89 2.87 32.82 10.51
CA GLU A 89 2.57 33.37 11.85
C GLU A 89 3.70 33.13 12.87
N GLY A 90 4.95 33.11 12.43
CA GLY A 90 6.14 32.87 13.27
C GLY A 90 6.39 31.38 13.60
N ILE A 91 5.57 30.46 13.11
CA ILE A 91 5.75 29.03 13.29
C ILE A 91 6.48 28.46 12.07
N LYS A 92 7.56 27.72 12.30
CA LYS A 92 8.36 27.02 11.28
C LYS A 92 7.98 25.55 11.21
N SER A 93 8.07 24.96 10.01
CA SER A 93 8.00 23.52 9.80
C SER A 93 9.35 22.84 10.06
N TYR A 94 9.37 21.51 10.02
CA TYR A 94 10.60 20.78 9.74
C TYR A 94 11.18 21.19 8.38
N ASN A 95 12.49 21.03 8.21
CA ASN A 95 13.15 21.16 6.92
C ASN A 95 12.77 19.97 6.03
N PHE A 96 12.71 20.21 4.74
CA PHE A 96 12.46 19.16 3.75
C PHE A 96 13.14 19.51 2.42
N LYS A 97 13.33 18.49 1.58
CA LYS A 97 13.91 18.65 0.25
C LYS A 97 12.82 18.66 -0.82
N ILE A 98 12.98 19.46 -1.84
CA ILE A 98 12.25 19.37 -3.10
C ILE A 98 13.25 18.86 -4.14
N GLY A 99 12.90 17.82 -4.88
CA GLY A 99 13.80 17.23 -5.86
C GLY A 99 13.07 16.43 -6.95
N ASN A 100 13.78 16.10 -8.00
CA ASN A 100 13.24 15.29 -9.07
C ASN A 100 13.07 13.83 -8.59
N LYS A 101 11.86 13.28 -8.68
CA LYS A 101 11.53 11.92 -8.23
C LYS A 101 11.96 11.60 -6.78
N ARG A 102 11.97 12.61 -5.93
CA ARG A 102 12.40 12.50 -4.53
C ARG A 102 11.64 11.41 -3.76
N LEU A 103 10.31 11.34 -3.93
CA LEU A 103 9.47 10.37 -3.26
C LEU A 103 9.79 8.93 -3.69
N GLN A 104 10.10 8.75 -4.98
CA GLN A 104 10.55 7.46 -5.50
C GLN A 104 11.90 7.06 -4.88
N ASP A 105 12.87 7.97 -4.89
CA ASP A 105 14.24 7.68 -4.44
C ASP A 105 14.32 7.32 -2.95
N VAL A 106 13.53 7.96 -2.11
CA VAL A 106 13.50 7.65 -0.67
C VAL A 106 12.67 6.41 -0.33
N SER A 107 11.85 5.92 -1.24
CA SER A 107 10.85 4.87 -0.95
C SER A 107 11.20 3.52 -1.56
N LEU A 108 11.59 3.44 -2.83
CA LEU A 108 11.69 2.17 -3.54
C LEU A 108 12.77 1.25 -2.99
N SER A 109 13.98 1.77 -2.76
CA SER A 109 15.06 0.95 -2.21
C SER A 109 14.74 0.48 -0.79
N ASN A 110 14.13 1.34 0.02
CA ASN A 110 13.73 1.02 1.38
C ASN A 110 12.62 -0.04 1.43
N SER A 111 11.64 0.02 0.53
CA SER A 111 10.59 -0.98 0.47
C SER A 111 11.12 -2.35 0.05
N LEU A 112 12.06 -2.40 -0.89
CA LEU A 112 12.74 -3.63 -1.28
C LEU A 112 13.60 -4.18 -0.15
N LEU A 113 14.35 -3.32 0.54
CA LEU A 113 15.16 -3.65 1.68
C LEU A 113 14.36 -4.33 2.79
N PHE A 114 13.18 -3.79 3.10
CA PHE A 114 12.27 -4.40 4.06
C PHE A 114 11.92 -5.84 3.67
N MET A 115 11.60 -6.10 2.41
CA MET A 115 11.26 -7.44 1.93
C MET A 115 12.45 -8.41 2.02
N GLU A 116 13.66 -7.95 1.71
CA GLU A 116 14.88 -8.74 1.86
C GLU A 116 15.15 -9.10 3.31
N MET A 117 15.05 -8.13 4.22
CA MET A 117 15.26 -8.36 5.66
C MET A 117 14.21 -9.28 6.26
N ALA A 118 12.95 -9.12 5.90
CA ALA A 118 11.86 -9.97 6.36
C ALA A 118 12.09 -11.45 5.99
N ARG A 119 12.76 -11.72 4.88
CA ARG A 119 13.14 -13.09 4.48
C ARG A 119 14.23 -13.65 5.35
N GLN A 120 15.27 -12.88 5.57
CA GLN A 120 16.42 -13.31 6.36
C GLN A 120 16.03 -13.62 7.80
N ASP A 121 15.25 -12.74 8.42
CA ASP A 121 14.83 -12.89 9.80
C ASP A 121 13.98 -14.11 10.08
N ALA A 122 13.24 -14.57 9.10
CA ALA A 122 12.46 -15.79 9.24
C ALA A 122 13.31 -17.03 9.56
N PHE A 123 14.57 -17.03 9.19
CA PHE A 123 15.53 -18.08 9.52
C PHE A 123 16.18 -17.88 10.89
N ASP A 124 16.53 -16.65 11.22
CA ASP A 124 17.31 -16.35 12.42
C ASP A 124 16.52 -16.50 13.72
N VAL A 125 15.19 -16.34 13.67
CA VAL A 125 14.32 -16.42 14.87
C VAL A 125 13.53 -17.70 14.97
N GLY A 126 13.73 -18.67 14.09
CA GLY A 126 12.99 -19.93 14.11
C GLY A 126 11.48 -19.78 13.88
N GLY A 127 11.08 -18.59 13.43
CA GLY A 127 9.69 -18.28 13.14
C GLY A 127 9.27 -18.78 11.77
N SER A 128 8.13 -18.35 11.34
CA SER A 128 7.63 -18.66 10.02
C SER A 128 8.56 -18.10 8.97
N SER A 129 9.09 -18.96 8.26
CA SER A 129 10.07 -18.70 7.25
C SER A 129 9.53 -17.89 6.08
N GLY A 130 10.21 -16.87 5.72
CA GLY A 130 10.20 -16.45 4.36
C GLY A 130 9.02 -15.59 3.94
N TYR A 131 8.43 -15.95 2.87
CA TYR A 131 7.52 -15.14 2.08
C TYR A 131 6.22 -14.76 2.77
N ALA A 132 5.86 -15.47 3.77
CA ALA A 132 4.71 -15.18 4.58
C ALA A 132 5.18 -14.89 5.99
N TRP A 133 4.95 -13.71 6.43
CA TRP A 133 5.22 -13.29 7.78
C TRP A 133 4.59 -14.23 8.81
N ARG A 134 5.15 -14.27 10.01
CA ARG A 134 4.94 -15.26 11.08
C ARG A 134 3.54 -15.86 11.28
N ASP A 135 2.50 -15.06 11.15
CA ASP A 135 1.14 -15.52 11.48
C ASP A 135 0.36 -16.01 10.26
N GLY A 136 0.84 -15.67 9.09
CA GLY A 136 0.05 -15.86 7.92
C GLY A 136 0.83 -16.38 6.76
N HIS A 137 1.38 -17.55 6.90
CA HIS A 137 2.17 -18.19 5.85
C HIS A 137 1.56 -18.11 4.47
N GLN A 138 0.28 -17.83 4.37
CA GLN A 138 -0.44 -17.83 3.12
C GLN A 138 -1.25 -16.55 2.87
N PHE A 139 -1.02 -15.48 3.64
CA PHE A 139 -1.77 -14.22 3.47
C PHE A 139 -1.04 -13.09 2.78
N SER A 140 0.19 -13.28 2.41
CA SER A 140 1.02 -12.19 1.91
C SER A 140 0.85 -11.99 0.43
N PHE A 141 0.70 -10.74 0.01
CA PHE A 141 0.67 -10.31 -1.40
C PHE A 141 2.01 -9.78 -1.87
N GLU A 142 3.07 -10.42 -1.45
CA GLU A 142 4.40 -9.92 -1.73
C GLU A 142 4.79 -10.05 -3.18
N LEU A 143 4.57 -11.24 -3.72
CA LEU A 143 5.01 -11.60 -5.07
C LEU A 143 4.40 -10.69 -6.12
N ASN A 144 3.08 -10.48 -6.07
CA ASN A 144 2.41 -9.63 -7.03
C ASN A 144 2.88 -8.17 -6.93
N THR A 145 3.10 -7.66 -5.73
CA THR A 145 3.55 -6.28 -5.56
C THR A 145 5.01 -6.08 -5.96
N LEU A 146 5.87 -7.07 -5.76
CA LEU A 146 7.25 -7.06 -6.28
C LEU A 146 7.26 -7.08 -7.81
N VAL A 147 6.42 -7.90 -8.42
CA VAL A 147 6.25 -7.91 -9.89
C VAL A 147 5.77 -6.56 -10.39
N MET A 148 4.77 -5.98 -9.74
CA MET A 148 4.27 -4.64 -10.09
C MET A 148 5.35 -3.56 -9.96
N GLN A 149 6.14 -3.59 -8.88
CA GLN A 149 7.26 -2.66 -8.70
C GLN A 149 8.27 -2.80 -9.84
N TYR A 150 8.70 -4.01 -10.15
CA TYR A 150 9.64 -4.22 -11.25
C TYR A 150 9.06 -3.73 -12.60
N MET A 151 7.80 -4.07 -12.90
CA MET A 151 7.13 -3.63 -14.13
C MET A 151 6.98 -2.11 -14.23
N SER A 152 6.88 -1.41 -13.12
CA SER A 152 6.75 0.04 -13.10
C SER A 152 8.03 0.78 -13.50
N ASN A 153 9.20 0.18 -13.25
CA ASN A 153 10.49 0.76 -13.63
C ASN A 153 11.62 -0.29 -13.60
N PRO A 154 11.71 -1.18 -14.59
CA PRO A 154 12.77 -2.19 -14.62
C PRO A 154 14.17 -1.60 -14.48
N SER A 155 14.47 -0.52 -15.19
CA SER A 155 15.81 0.09 -15.20
C SER A 155 16.25 0.59 -13.82
N TYR A 156 15.33 1.05 -12.96
CA TYR A 156 15.66 1.41 -11.60
C TYR A 156 16.19 0.20 -10.81
N TYR A 157 15.45 -0.92 -10.84
CA TYR A 157 15.84 -2.13 -10.13
C TYR A 157 17.07 -2.80 -10.71
N GLU A 158 17.27 -2.68 -12.03
CA GLU A 158 18.50 -3.13 -12.71
C GLU A 158 19.73 -2.31 -12.29
N SER A 159 19.57 -1.05 -11.94
CA SER A 159 20.66 -0.17 -11.52
C SER A 159 21.05 -0.33 -10.05
N LEU A 160 20.20 -0.95 -9.23
CA LEU A 160 20.51 -1.13 -7.81
C LEU A 160 21.71 -2.06 -7.58
N PRO A 161 22.51 -1.81 -6.54
CA PRO A 161 23.60 -2.70 -6.17
C PRO A 161 23.11 -4.14 -5.97
N ARG A 162 23.87 -5.10 -6.50
CA ARG A 162 23.60 -6.52 -6.30
C ARG A 162 24.12 -6.96 -4.93
N ASN A 163 23.46 -7.95 -4.33
CA ASN A 163 23.92 -8.57 -3.08
C ASN A 163 24.08 -7.62 -1.89
N VAL A 164 23.23 -6.61 -1.77
CA VAL A 164 23.22 -5.67 -0.64
C VAL A 164 23.02 -6.42 0.69
N TYR A 165 22.23 -7.49 0.69
CA TYR A 165 22.10 -8.41 1.80
C TYR A 165 22.77 -9.74 1.50
N LYS A 166 23.68 -10.15 2.37
CA LYS A 166 24.17 -11.53 2.40
C LYS A 166 23.04 -12.40 2.93
N VAL A 167 22.33 -13.03 2.05
CA VAL A 167 21.33 -14.04 2.40
C VAL A 167 22.08 -15.35 2.62
N ASP A 168 23.00 -15.36 3.59
CA ASP A 168 23.85 -16.50 3.89
C ASP A 168 23.05 -17.72 4.39
N LYS A 169 21.82 -17.49 4.81
CA LYS A 169 20.91 -18.52 5.35
C LYS A 169 19.60 -18.63 4.56
N CYS A 170 19.60 -18.27 3.29
CA CYS A 170 18.42 -18.40 2.44
C CYS A 170 18.08 -19.87 2.22
N GLU A 171 16.79 -20.21 2.26
CA GLU A 171 16.31 -21.57 2.02
C GLU A 171 16.66 -22.11 0.62
N TYR A 172 16.85 -21.26 -0.34
CA TYR A 172 17.18 -21.63 -1.73
C TYR A 172 18.33 -20.78 -2.28
N PRO A 173 19.53 -20.86 -1.69
CA PRO A 173 20.65 -20.04 -2.12
C PRO A 173 21.07 -20.31 -3.57
N GLU A 174 20.83 -21.52 -4.06
CA GLU A 174 21.11 -21.95 -5.45
C GLU A 174 20.30 -21.20 -6.50
N LEU A 175 19.18 -20.60 -6.12
CA LEU A 175 18.35 -19.80 -7.05
C LEU A 175 18.97 -18.45 -7.37
N ARG A 176 19.92 -18.01 -6.58
CA ARG A 176 20.54 -16.70 -6.77
C ARG A 176 21.65 -16.81 -7.82
N THR A 177 21.45 -16.16 -8.94
CA THR A 177 22.53 -15.92 -9.90
C THR A 177 23.26 -14.63 -9.50
N GLN A 178 24.56 -14.52 -9.84
CA GLN A 178 25.35 -13.35 -9.43
C GLN A 178 24.90 -12.04 -10.08
N ASN A 179 24.16 -12.11 -11.17
CA ASN A 179 23.86 -10.96 -12.03
C ASN A 179 22.39 -10.52 -12.01
N GLU A 180 21.52 -11.22 -11.28
CA GLU A 180 20.11 -10.84 -11.24
C GLU A 180 19.85 -9.67 -10.25
N PRO A 181 18.91 -8.77 -10.56
CA PRO A 181 18.40 -7.79 -9.59
C PRO A 181 17.85 -8.47 -8.33
N ASN A 182 18.07 -7.85 -7.17
CA ASN A 182 17.56 -8.40 -5.91
C ASN A 182 16.05 -8.65 -5.94
N ILE A 183 15.28 -7.78 -6.59
CA ILE A 183 13.84 -7.96 -6.75
C ILE A 183 13.47 -9.21 -7.56
N ILE A 184 14.23 -9.52 -8.60
CA ILE A 184 14.01 -10.73 -9.41
C ILE A 184 14.33 -11.98 -8.59
N TRP A 185 15.42 -11.93 -7.80
CA TRP A 185 15.73 -13.02 -6.89
C TRP A 185 14.60 -13.26 -5.88
N LEU A 186 14.06 -12.19 -5.27
CA LEU A 186 12.93 -12.30 -4.34
C LEU A 186 11.68 -12.91 -5.00
N ILE A 187 11.40 -12.53 -6.25
CA ILE A 187 10.30 -13.11 -7.02
C ILE A 187 10.53 -14.61 -7.25
N LYS A 188 11.71 -14.99 -7.71
CA LYS A 188 12.09 -16.42 -7.91
C LYS A 188 11.99 -17.20 -6.61
N PHE A 189 12.49 -16.64 -5.52
CA PHE A 189 12.41 -17.27 -4.20
C PHE A 189 10.96 -17.55 -3.79
N GLY A 190 10.07 -16.57 -3.91
CA GLY A 190 8.67 -16.72 -3.54
C GLY A 190 7.94 -17.76 -4.37
N VAL A 191 8.15 -17.75 -5.67
CA VAL A 191 7.59 -18.74 -6.60
C VAL A 191 8.06 -20.16 -6.27
N THR A 192 9.37 -20.32 -6.08
CA THR A 192 9.95 -21.63 -5.70
C THR A 192 9.39 -22.14 -4.39
N ARG A 193 9.24 -21.24 -3.41
CA ARG A 193 8.69 -21.61 -2.12
C ARG A 193 7.26 -22.11 -2.21
N TYR A 194 6.40 -21.43 -2.93
CA TYR A 194 5.02 -21.85 -3.11
C TYR A 194 4.93 -23.18 -3.86
N TYR A 195 5.74 -23.34 -4.88
CA TYR A 195 5.85 -24.59 -5.63
C TYR A 195 6.27 -25.77 -4.74
N LYS A 196 7.38 -25.63 -4.01
CA LYS A 196 7.91 -26.67 -3.13
C LYS A 196 7.01 -26.97 -1.92
N TRP A 197 6.32 -25.97 -1.38
CA TRP A 197 5.32 -26.20 -0.34
C TRP A 197 4.20 -27.12 -0.82
N ALA A 198 3.72 -26.89 -2.00
CA ALA A 198 2.66 -27.72 -2.55
C ALA A 198 3.14 -29.11 -2.96
N THR A 199 4.27 -29.19 -3.66
CA THR A 199 4.75 -30.45 -4.29
C THR A 199 5.53 -31.34 -3.32
N GLU A 200 6.38 -30.78 -2.47
CA GLU A 200 7.23 -31.54 -1.56
C GLU A 200 6.60 -31.74 -0.18
N LYS A 201 5.82 -30.75 0.29
CA LYS A 201 5.20 -30.77 1.64
C LYS A 201 3.69 -31.02 1.62
N GLY A 202 3.09 -31.16 0.44
CA GLY A 202 1.66 -31.41 0.27
C GLY A 202 0.74 -30.29 0.75
N VAL A 203 1.25 -29.05 0.87
CA VAL A 203 0.47 -27.90 1.34
C VAL A 203 -0.55 -27.51 0.29
N LYS A 204 -1.81 -27.45 0.67
CA LYS A 204 -2.86 -26.85 -0.17
C LYS A 204 -2.80 -25.33 -0.05
N LEU A 205 -2.50 -24.70 -1.18
CA LEU A 205 -2.26 -23.25 -1.21
C LEU A 205 -3.55 -22.46 -1.08
N HIS A 206 -3.51 -21.41 -0.27
CA HIS A 206 -4.57 -20.42 -0.20
C HIS A 206 -4.78 -19.69 -1.54
N ALA A 207 -6.01 -19.28 -1.83
CA ALA A 207 -6.37 -18.60 -3.07
C ALA A 207 -5.43 -17.40 -3.39
N PHE A 208 -5.08 -16.61 -2.38
CA PHE A 208 -4.15 -15.49 -2.54
C PHE A 208 -2.78 -15.90 -3.07
N ILE A 209 -2.26 -17.01 -2.59
CA ILE A 209 -0.93 -17.51 -3.00
C ILE A 209 -0.99 -17.97 -4.45
N LYS A 210 -2.01 -18.72 -4.81
CA LYS A 210 -2.18 -19.22 -6.18
C LYS A 210 -2.27 -18.07 -7.18
N GLY A 211 -3.09 -17.05 -6.86
CA GLY A 211 -3.26 -15.88 -7.71
C GLY A 211 -1.98 -15.11 -7.98
N GLN A 212 -1.05 -15.09 -7.02
CA GLN A 212 0.22 -14.40 -7.19
C GLN A 212 1.14 -15.04 -8.23
N LEU A 213 1.03 -16.36 -8.43
CA LEU A 213 1.83 -17.06 -9.45
C LEU A 213 1.54 -16.54 -10.86
N ALA A 214 0.32 -16.09 -11.14
CA ALA A 214 -0.04 -15.49 -12.42
C ALA A 214 0.80 -14.24 -12.76
N TYR A 215 1.14 -13.44 -11.76
CA TYR A 215 1.98 -12.25 -11.96
C TYR A 215 3.39 -12.62 -12.41
N PHE A 216 3.98 -13.65 -11.83
CA PHE A 216 5.28 -14.16 -12.26
C PHE A 216 5.22 -14.70 -13.71
N LEU A 217 4.21 -15.50 -14.03
CA LEU A 217 4.04 -16.05 -15.37
C LEU A 217 3.84 -14.96 -16.41
N TYR A 218 3.10 -13.92 -16.07
CA TYR A 218 2.92 -12.76 -16.94
C TYR A 218 4.20 -11.95 -17.11
N LEU A 219 5.02 -11.82 -16.06
CA LEU A 219 6.31 -11.12 -16.10
C LEU A 219 7.36 -11.84 -16.95
N TYR A 220 7.29 -13.16 -17.09
CA TYR A 220 8.35 -14.00 -17.67
C TYR A 220 8.96 -13.47 -18.98
N PRO A 221 8.21 -13.01 -20.00
CA PRO A 221 8.79 -12.52 -21.24
C PRO A 221 9.81 -11.37 -21.09
N TYR A 222 9.73 -10.65 -19.99
CA TYR A 222 10.60 -9.51 -19.72
C TYR A 222 11.83 -9.86 -18.88
N ILE A 223 11.91 -11.10 -18.38
CA ILE A 223 12.99 -11.56 -17.47
C ILE A 223 13.61 -12.88 -17.91
N THR A 224 13.52 -13.22 -19.17
CA THR A 224 14.07 -14.47 -19.74
C THR A 224 15.56 -14.64 -19.54
N GLN A 225 16.30 -13.54 -19.36
CA GLN A 225 17.74 -13.57 -19.04
C GLN A 225 18.03 -14.04 -17.60
N TYR A 226 17.03 -14.08 -16.71
CA TYR A 226 17.15 -14.47 -15.29
C TYR A 226 16.38 -15.74 -14.95
N VAL A 227 15.47 -16.17 -15.84
CA VAL A 227 14.57 -17.29 -15.61
C VAL A 227 14.59 -18.21 -16.81
N THR A 228 14.93 -19.48 -16.60
CA THR A 228 14.95 -20.47 -17.67
C THR A 228 13.54 -20.82 -18.14
N GLN A 229 13.41 -21.22 -19.39
CA GLN A 229 12.14 -21.68 -19.94
C GLN A 229 11.60 -22.90 -19.19
N GLU A 230 12.45 -23.85 -18.84
CA GLU A 230 12.08 -25.04 -18.09
C GLU A 230 11.46 -24.69 -16.73
N PHE A 231 12.06 -23.75 -16.00
CA PHE A 231 11.51 -23.28 -14.73
C PHE A 231 10.15 -22.59 -14.93
N TYR A 232 10.06 -21.73 -15.94
CA TYR A 232 8.80 -21.08 -16.29
C TYR A 232 7.69 -22.09 -16.59
N GLU A 233 7.94 -23.06 -17.47
CA GLU A 233 6.97 -24.09 -17.86
C GLU A 233 6.55 -24.95 -16.67
N THR A 234 7.49 -25.32 -15.81
CA THR A 234 7.20 -26.06 -14.56
C THR A 234 6.23 -25.29 -13.68
N ILE A 235 6.48 -23.99 -13.46
CA ILE A 235 5.60 -23.16 -12.63
C ILE A 235 4.27 -22.91 -13.30
N ARG A 236 4.23 -22.72 -14.62
CA ARG A 236 2.98 -22.55 -15.37
C ARG A 236 2.07 -23.78 -15.23
N ASP A 237 2.60 -24.95 -15.51
CA ASP A 237 1.84 -26.20 -15.48
C ASP A 237 1.37 -26.52 -14.05
N PHE A 238 2.23 -26.27 -13.05
CA PHE A 238 1.85 -26.32 -11.65
C PHE A 238 0.71 -25.35 -11.33
N THR A 239 0.81 -24.09 -11.76
CA THR A 239 -0.20 -23.06 -11.50
C THR A 239 -1.55 -23.46 -12.06
N ILE A 240 -1.59 -23.96 -13.30
CA ILE A 240 -2.79 -24.49 -13.93
C ILE A 240 -3.39 -25.62 -13.09
N SER A 241 -2.55 -26.57 -12.63
CA SER A 241 -3.00 -27.73 -11.87
C SER A 241 -3.64 -27.42 -10.51
N VAL A 242 -3.24 -26.32 -9.88
CA VAL A 242 -3.75 -25.94 -8.55
C VAL A 242 -4.87 -24.88 -8.62
N TRP A 243 -5.14 -24.28 -9.77
CA TRP A 243 -6.00 -23.12 -9.91
C TRP A 243 -7.42 -23.32 -9.37
N SER A 244 -8.05 -24.44 -9.72
CA SER A 244 -9.40 -24.80 -9.31
C SER A 244 -9.47 -25.60 -8.01
N VAL A 245 -8.34 -25.93 -7.38
CA VAL A 245 -8.34 -26.73 -6.16
C VAL A 245 -8.95 -25.93 -5.01
N ASP A 246 -10.10 -26.38 -4.53
CA ASP A 246 -10.82 -25.75 -3.42
C ASP A 246 -10.45 -26.40 -2.08
N ALA A 247 -9.21 -26.17 -1.64
CA ALA A 247 -8.70 -26.67 -0.37
C ALA A 247 -7.56 -25.80 0.16
N CYS A 248 -7.48 -25.68 1.48
CA CYS A 248 -6.37 -25.06 2.21
C CYS A 248 -6.05 -25.85 3.47
N ASN A 249 -4.76 -26.00 3.79
CA ASN A 249 -4.31 -26.83 4.93
C ASN A 249 -4.49 -26.17 6.30
N LYS A 250 -4.89 -24.92 6.38
CA LYS A 250 -5.00 -24.17 7.62
C LYS A 250 -6.46 -23.86 7.94
N THR A 251 -6.97 -24.38 9.04
CA THR A 251 -8.36 -24.24 9.45
C THR A 251 -8.80 -22.77 9.61
N TRP A 252 -7.93 -21.91 10.09
CA TRP A 252 -8.25 -20.49 10.22
C TRP A 252 -8.11 -19.67 8.92
N TYR A 253 -7.82 -20.34 7.79
CA TYR A 253 -7.93 -19.81 6.43
C TYR A 253 -9.19 -20.27 5.71
N GLU A 254 -9.97 -21.14 6.32
CA GLU A 254 -11.21 -21.68 5.75
C GLU A 254 -12.38 -20.70 5.81
N GLU A 255 -12.17 -19.50 6.37
CA GLU A 255 -13.15 -18.41 6.34
C GLU A 255 -13.29 -17.75 4.96
N CYS A 256 -12.57 -18.20 3.94
CA CYS A 256 -12.86 -17.92 2.55
C CYS A 256 -14.08 -18.72 2.07
N VAL A 257 -14.87 -18.11 1.19
CA VAL A 257 -15.97 -18.83 0.51
C VAL A 257 -15.41 -20.02 -0.26
N THR A 258 -14.27 -19.85 -0.92
CA THR A 258 -13.58 -20.86 -1.71
C THR A 258 -12.12 -20.50 -1.95
N HIS A 259 -11.31 -21.53 -2.20
CA HIS A 259 -9.95 -21.38 -2.72
C HIS A 259 -9.86 -21.66 -4.23
N ASN A 260 -10.97 -21.95 -4.89
CA ASN A 260 -11.07 -22.09 -6.35
C ASN A 260 -11.10 -20.71 -7.01
N LEU A 261 -10.07 -20.38 -7.78
CA LEU A 261 -9.95 -19.05 -8.41
C LEU A 261 -10.91 -18.82 -9.59
N PHE A 262 -11.60 -19.83 -10.06
CA PHE A 262 -12.68 -19.66 -11.05
C PHE A 262 -14.01 -19.26 -10.40
N ILE A 263 -14.16 -19.39 -9.08
CA ILE A 263 -15.37 -18.94 -8.38
C ILE A 263 -15.21 -17.48 -7.96
N THR A 264 -16.30 -16.75 -8.07
CA THR A 264 -16.27 -15.29 -8.17
C THR A 264 -16.53 -14.57 -6.85
N GLU A 265 -17.25 -15.21 -5.93
CA GLU A 265 -17.72 -14.57 -4.71
C GLU A 265 -16.67 -14.70 -3.60
N SER A 266 -16.57 -13.68 -2.79
CA SER A 266 -15.77 -13.70 -1.57
C SER A 266 -16.59 -13.29 -0.35
N VAL A 267 -16.10 -13.62 0.84
CA VAL A 267 -16.71 -13.11 2.07
C VAL A 267 -16.48 -11.61 2.14
N VAL A 268 -17.58 -10.86 2.22
CA VAL A 268 -17.51 -9.41 2.37
C VAL A 268 -17.28 -9.04 3.83
N GLY A 269 -16.35 -8.13 4.06
CA GLY A 269 -16.06 -7.63 5.40
C GLY A 269 -14.70 -8.09 5.96
N THR A 270 -14.54 -8.02 7.26
CA THR A 270 -13.25 -8.19 7.97
C THR A 270 -13.03 -9.58 8.55
N VAL A 271 -13.52 -10.59 7.89
CA VAL A 271 -13.37 -11.99 8.33
C VAL A 271 -11.93 -12.43 8.15
N LYS A 272 -11.41 -13.16 9.13
CA LYS A 272 -10.03 -13.66 9.09
C LYS A 272 -9.86 -14.65 7.93
N GLY A 273 -8.83 -14.44 7.12
CA GLY A 273 -8.58 -15.28 5.94
C GLY A 273 -9.40 -14.90 4.71
N ALA A 274 -10.38 -14.03 4.84
CA ALA A 274 -11.22 -13.60 3.71
C ALA A 274 -10.40 -12.90 2.63
N CYS A 275 -10.73 -13.20 1.39
CA CYS A 275 -10.24 -12.51 0.22
C CYS A 275 -11.03 -11.21 -0.01
N PRO A 276 -10.41 -10.09 -0.36
CA PRO A 276 -11.15 -8.89 -0.77
C PRO A 276 -11.98 -9.16 -2.02
N PRO A 277 -13.15 -8.51 -2.17
CA PRO A 277 -13.94 -8.62 -3.40
C PRO A 277 -13.10 -8.34 -4.65
N GLY A 278 -13.24 -9.16 -5.66
CA GLY A 278 -12.51 -9.00 -6.91
C GLY A 278 -11.03 -9.43 -6.88
N TYR A 279 -10.57 -10.08 -5.82
CA TYR A 279 -9.17 -10.53 -5.67
C TYR A 279 -8.70 -11.43 -6.82
N SER A 280 -9.59 -12.18 -7.44
CA SER A 280 -9.27 -13.12 -8.51
C SER A 280 -9.32 -12.51 -9.92
N ILE A 281 -9.78 -11.27 -10.08
CA ILE A 281 -9.96 -10.63 -11.39
C ILE A 281 -8.62 -10.54 -12.12
N VAL A 282 -7.64 -9.82 -11.55
CA VAL A 282 -6.33 -9.65 -12.20
C VAL A 282 -5.62 -10.98 -12.40
N PRO A 283 -5.50 -11.86 -11.39
CA PRO A 283 -4.88 -13.17 -11.60
C PRO A 283 -5.48 -13.96 -12.78
N ASN A 284 -6.80 -13.97 -12.91
CA ASN A 284 -7.46 -14.65 -14.03
C ASN A 284 -7.18 -13.97 -15.38
N LEU A 285 -7.21 -12.64 -15.46
CA LEU A 285 -6.85 -11.93 -16.69
C LEU A 285 -5.39 -12.18 -17.09
N LEU A 286 -4.47 -12.21 -16.13
CA LEU A 286 -3.07 -12.52 -16.42
C LEU A 286 -2.89 -13.96 -16.91
N MET A 287 -3.60 -14.92 -16.31
CA MET A 287 -3.57 -16.31 -16.81
C MET A 287 -4.21 -16.44 -18.19
N TYR A 288 -5.29 -15.72 -18.47
CA TYR A 288 -5.85 -15.64 -19.81
C TYR A 288 -4.79 -15.22 -20.84
N GLU A 289 -4.04 -14.17 -20.56
CA GLU A 289 -2.96 -13.69 -21.46
C GLU A 289 -1.79 -14.69 -21.54
N VAL A 290 -1.43 -15.30 -20.42
CA VAL A 290 -0.36 -16.32 -20.37
C VAL A 290 -0.69 -17.53 -21.23
N LEU A 291 -1.86 -18.15 -21.04
CA LEU A 291 -2.23 -19.34 -21.81
C LEU A 291 -2.38 -19.02 -23.30
N LYS A 292 -3.00 -17.88 -23.62
CA LYS A 292 -3.16 -17.43 -25.01
C LYS A 292 -1.83 -17.18 -25.69
N ARG A 293 -0.88 -16.52 -25.01
CA ARG A 293 0.49 -16.30 -25.48
C ARG A 293 1.22 -17.61 -25.74
N ASP A 294 1.05 -18.58 -24.84
CA ASP A 294 1.74 -19.87 -24.91
C ASP A 294 1.03 -20.88 -25.84
N GLY A 295 -0.10 -20.50 -26.45
CA GLY A 295 -0.86 -21.36 -27.36
C GLY A 295 -1.53 -22.54 -26.67
N LEU A 296 -1.88 -22.42 -25.39
CA LEU A 296 -2.56 -23.42 -24.61
C LEU A 296 -4.07 -23.24 -24.65
N ASP A 297 -4.81 -24.35 -24.66
CA ASP A 297 -6.28 -24.34 -24.61
C ASP A 297 -6.82 -23.92 -23.23
N GLY A 298 -8.11 -23.59 -23.15
CA GLY A 298 -8.80 -23.29 -21.90
C GLY A 298 -8.58 -21.87 -21.37
N TYR A 299 -7.90 -21.01 -22.12
CA TYR A 299 -7.67 -19.62 -21.68
C TYR A 299 -8.98 -18.83 -21.49
N GLN A 300 -10.03 -19.15 -22.22
CA GLN A 300 -11.30 -18.45 -22.13
C GLN A 300 -11.96 -18.61 -20.75
N ASP A 301 -11.80 -19.76 -20.09
CA ASP A 301 -12.34 -20.01 -18.75
C ASP A 301 -11.83 -19.01 -17.72
N TYR A 302 -10.57 -18.58 -17.87
CA TYR A 302 -9.96 -17.56 -17.01
C TYR A 302 -10.55 -16.18 -17.27
N PHE A 303 -10.78 -15.82 -18.53
CA PHE A 303 -11.44 -14.55 -18.85
C PHE A 303 -12.87 -14.51 -18.31
N ASP A 304 -13.62 -15.58 -18.50
CA ASP A 304 -15.00 -15.71 -18.03
C ASP A 304 -15.08 -15.64 -16.50
N ALA A 305 -14.12 -16.26 -15.79
CA ALA A 305 -14.03 -16.15 -14.33
C ALA A 305 -13.75 -14.72 -13.88
N ALA A 306 -12.82 -14.02 -14.53
CA ALA A 306 -12.55 -12.61 -14.25
C ALA A 306 -13.76 -11.73 -14.52
N TYR A 307 -14.44 -11.96 -15.65
CA TYR A 307 -15.68 -11.24 -16.01
C TYR A 307 -16.78 -11.44 -14.97
N ASN A 308 -17.04 -12.69 -14.57
CA ASN A 308 -18.06 -13.01 -13.59
C ASN A 308 -17.74 -12.44 -12.20
N SER A 309 -16.46 -12.49 -11.77
CA SER A 309 -16.03 -11.87 -10.53
C SER A 309 -16.22 -10.35 -10.55
N CYS A 310 -15.84 -9.70 -11.64
CA CYS A 310 -16.03 -8.27 -11.82
C CYS A 310 -17.51 -7.89 -11.82
N LYS A 311 -18.33 -8.64 -12.56
CA LYS A 311 -19.78 -8.45 -12.61
C LYS A 311 -20.42 -8.55 -11.23
N TRP A 312 -20.04 -9.58 -10.45
CA TRP A 312 -20.52 -9.73 -9.08
C TRP A 312 -20.15 -8.53 -8.20
N VAL A 313 -18.91 -8.03 -8.28
CA VAL A 313 -18.50 -6.83 -7.53
C VAL A 313 -19.31 -5.61 -7.94
N VAL A 314 -19.55 -5.42 -9.25
CA VAL A 314 -20.33 -4.29 -9.77
C VAL A 314 -21.78 -4.33 -9.27
N GLU A 315 -22.40 -5.51 -9.26
CA GLU A 315 -23.81 -5.67 -8.96
C GLU A 315 -24.11 -5.83 -7.46
N SER A 316 -23.21 -6.44 -6.70
CA SER A 316 -23.52 -6.93 -5.35
C SER A 316 -22.71 -6.28 -4.23
N VAL A 317 -21.59 -5.61 -4.51
CA VAL A 317 -20.73 -5.06 -3.47
C VAL A 317 -20.94 -3.55 -3.32
N ASP A 318 -21.30 -3.11 -2.12
CA ASP A 318 -21.35 -1.68 -1.80
C ASP A 318 -19.94 -1.14 -1.54
N LEU A 319 -19.36 -0.50 -2.56
CA LEU A 319 -18.03 0.09 -2.47
C LEU A 319 -17.99 1.45 -1.74
N ASP A 320 -19.14 2.01 -1.39
CA ASP A 320 -19.21 3.21 -0.54
C ASP A 320 -18.94 2.84 0.94
N ASP A 321 -19.15 1.59 1.31
CA ASP A 321 -18.79 1.06 2.63
C ASP A 321 -17.37 0.47 2.61
N PRO A 322 -16.40 1.10 3.28
CA PRO A 322 -15.03 0.59 3.31
C PRO A 322 -14.91 -0.80 3.95
N ALA A 323 -15.87 -1.23 4.75
CA ALA A 323 -15.88 -2.58 5.30
C ALA A 323 -16.07 -3.65 4.22
N SER A 324 -16.80 -3.33 3.16
CA SER A 324 -17.12 -4.28 2.09
C SER A 324 -15.92 -4.70 1.25
N THR A 325 -14.87 -3.89 1.22
CA THR A 325 -13.67 -4.12 0.40
C THR A 325 -12.51 -4.73 1.16
N LYS A 326 -12.70 -5.05 2.43
CA LYS A 326 -11.64 -5.61 3.27
C LYS A 326 -11.67 -7.13 3.33
N GLY A 327 -10.50 -7.72 3.14
CA GLY A 327 -10.17 -8.97 3.75
C GLY A 327 -9.36 -8.74 5.04
N GLN A 328 -8.96 -9.77 5.72
CA GLN A 328 -8.10 -9.63 6.89
C GLN A 328 -6.77 -8.93 6.51
N ARG A 329 -6.46 -7.81 7.18
CA ARG A 329 -5.21 -7.05 6.98
C ARG A 329 -4.97 -6.55 5.55
N MET A 330 -6.02 -6.55 4.74
CA MET A 330 -6.02 -6.06 3.38
C MET A 330 -7.07 -4.98 3.26
N ASN A 331 -6.83 -4.02 2.42
CA ASN A 331 -7.77 -2.94 2.20
C ASN A 331 -8.26 -2.91 0.75
N GLU A 332 -9.06 -1.92 0.43
CA GLU A 332 -9.69 -1.78 -0.86
C GLU A 332 -8.73 -1.66 -2.06
N TYR A 333 -7.40 -1.49 -1.86
CA TYR A 333 -6.48 -1.35 -2.99
C TYR A 333 -6.52 -2.56 -3.92
N ILE A 334 -6.71 -3.76 -3.39
CA ILE A 334 -6.82 -4.98 -4.20
C ILE A 334 -8.08 -4.94 -5.05
N THR A 335 -9.22 -4.61 -4.45
CA THR A 335 -10.49 -4.48 -5.17
C THR A 335 -10.41 -3.40 -6.25
N VAL A 336 -9.96 -2.21 -5.86
CA VAL A 336 -9.96 -1.05 -6.75
C VAL A 336 -8.99 -1.22 -7.92
N THR A 337 -7.76 -1.67 -7.65
CA THR A 337 -6.79 -1.90 -8.73
C THR A 337 -7.23 -3.03 -9.66
N SER A 338 -7.96 -4.01 -9.16
CA SER A 338 -8.52 -5.09 -10.00
C SER A 338 -9.62 -4.58 -10.94
N LEU A 339 -10.54 -3.78 -10.42
CA LEU A 339 -11.61 -3.19 -11.26
C LEU A 339 -11.04 -2.24 -12.31
N THR A 340 -10.13 -1.38 -11.92
CA THR A 340 -9.50 -0.42 -12.84
C THR A 340 -8.64 -1.11 -13.90
N TYR A 341 -7.91 -2.17 -13.55
CA TYR A 341 -7.16 -2.97 -14.52
C TYR A 341 -8.07 -3.59 -15.57
N PHE A 342 -9.21 -4.18 -15.17
CA PHE A 342 -10.14 -4.74 -16.13
C PHE A 342 -10.69 -3.66 -17.07
N GLN A 343 -11.11 -2.51 -16.53
CA GLN A 343 -11.60 -1.40 -17.34
C GLN A 343 -10.55 -0.85 -18.30
N GLU A 344 -9.29 -0.79 -17.86
CA GLU A 344 -8.18 -0.25 -18.66
C GLU A 344 -7.80 -1.18 -19.80
N MET A 345 -7.64 -2.47 -19.50
CA MET A 345 -7.14 -3.45 -20.47
C MET A 345 -8.23 -3.99 -21.43
N TYR A 346 -9.47 -4.03 -20.97
CA TYR A 346 -10.57 -4.64 -21.72
C TYR A 346 -11.83 -3.75 -21.75
N PRO A 347 -11.72 -2.47 -22.15
CA PRO A 347 -12.81 -1.50 -22.01
C PRO A 347 -14.09 -1.86 -22.82
N SER A 348 -13.96 -2.65 -23.90
CA SER A 348 -15.06 -3.06 -24.75
C SER A 348 -15.75 -4.37 -24.32
N THR A 349 -15.10 -5.14 -23.45
CA THR A 349 -15.57 -6.48 -23.05
C THR A 349 -15.75 -6.63 -21.53
N CYS A 350 -15.46 -5.58 -20.76
CA CYS A 350 -15.71 -5.57 -19.32
C CYS A 350 -17.22 -5.49 -18.99
N PRO A 351 -17.65 -5.89 -17.79
CA PRO A 351 -19.05 -5.82 -17.37
C PRO A 351 -19.64 -4.41 -17.48
N THR A 352 -20.89 -4.34 -17.95
CA THR A 352 -21.64 -3.09 -17.99
C THR A 352 -21.73 -2.46 -16.61
N GLY A 353 -21.54 -1.14 -16.52
CA GLY A 353 -21.58 -0.39 -15.26
C GLY A 353 -20.25 -0.34 -14.50
N LEU A 354 -19.22 -1.07 -14.93
CA LEU A 354 -17.90 -1.06 -14.27
C LEU A 354 -17.31 0.36 -14.23
N LEU A 355 -17.26 1.06 -15.36
CA LEU A 355 -16.72 2.42 -15.41
C LEU A 355 -17.47 3.38 -14.48
N ASP A 356 -18.79 3.26 -14.40
CA ASP A 356 -19.60 4.13 -13.53
C ASP A 356 -19.35 3.82 -12.04
N LYS A 357 -19.15 2.54 -11.71
CA LYS A 357 -18.72 2.13 -10.36
C LYS A 357 -17.35 2.71 -9.99
N ILE A 358 -16.38 2.69 -10.90
CA ILE A 358 -15.05 3.28 -10.73
C ILE A 358 -15.14 4.81 -10.56
N LYS A 359 -15.94 5.49 -11.39
CA LYS A 359 -16.18 6.94 -11.24
C LYS A 359 -16.77 7.28 -9.88
N ARG A 360 -17.74 6.48 -9.41
CA ARG A 360 -18.37 6.63 -8.09
C ARG A 360 -17.34 6.48 -6.97
N LEU A 361 -16.45 5.50 -7.05
CA LEU A 361 -15.34 5.34 -6.10
C LEU A 361 -14.44 6.58 -6.06
N GLY A 362 -14.09 7.12 -7.22
CA GLY A 362 -13.32 8.37 -7.31
C GLY A 362 -14.01 9.52 -6.61
N ASP A 363 -15.32 9.67 -6.78
CA ASP A 363 -16.12 10.70 -6.10
C ASP A 363 -16.14 10.50 -4.58
N VAL A 364 -16.24 9.26 -4.12
CA VAL A 364 -16.17 8.91 -2.69
C VAL A 364 -14.82 9.29 -2.12
N TYR A 365 -13.71 8.96 -2.79
CA TYR A 365 -12.37 9.32 -2.32
C TYR A 365 -12.17 10.82 -2.27
N ILE A 366 -12.57 11.55 -3.29
CA ILE A 366 -12.46 13.00 -3.33
C ILE A 366 -13.25 13.62 -2.18
N SER A 367 -14.51 13.24 -1.99
CA SER A 367 -15.38 13.80 -0.95
C SER A 367 -14.89 13.48 0.47
N ARG A 368 -14.33 12.30 0.67
CA ARG A 368 -13.83 11.87 1.99
C ARG A 368 -12.42 12.40 2.31
N SER A 369 -11.71 12.92 1.33
CA SER A 369 -10.40 13.56 1.49
C SER A 369 -10.47 15.08 1.59
N ASP A 370 -11.65 15.68 1.64
CA ASP A 370 -11.83 17.13 1.81
C ASP A 370 -11.68 17.52 3.29
N ASN A 371 -10.45 17.47 3.75
CA ASN A 371 -10.05 17.83 5.12
C ASN A 371 -8.60 18.37 5.13
N LEU A 372 -8.12 18.82 6.30
CA LEU A 372 -6.79 19.43 6.42
C LEU A 372 -5.61 18.50 6.11
N TRP A 373 -5.85 17.20 6.04
CA TRP A 373 -4.82 16.19 5.72
C TRP A 373 -4.81 15.81 4.24
N ASP A 374 -5.82 16.21 3.45
CA ASP A 374 -6.09 15.68 2.11
C ASP A 374 -6.07 14.15 2.10
N TYR A 375 -6.53 13.55 3.16
CA TYR A 375 -6.47 12.12 3.37
C TYR A 375 -7.87 11.56 3.58
N ARG A 376 -8.15 10.43 2.96
CA ARG A 376 -9.47 9.83 2.99
C ARG A 376 -9.87 9.36 4.40
N GLN A 377 -10.94 9.91 4.92
CA GLN A 377 -11.64 9.37 6.07
C GLN A 377 -12.56 8.21 5.66
N TYR A 378 -12.66 7.20 6.52
CA TYR A 378 -13.55 6.08 6.24
C TYR A 378 -15.02 6.46 6.28
N ARG A 379 -15.39 7.46 7.07
CA ARG A 379 -16.76 7.93 7.17
C ARG A 379 -16.92 9.36 6.71
N LYS A 380 -18.05 9.59 6.08
CA LYS A 380 -18.47 10.92 5.68
C LYS A 380 -18.67 11.79 6.91
N ASN A 381 -18.17 13.03 6.88
CA ASN A 381 -18.33 14.04 7.94
C ASN A 381 -17.78 13.63 9.32
N GLY A 382 -16.80 12.74 9.36
CA GLY A 382 -16.22 12.32 10.64
C GLY A 382 -17.23 11.63 11.58
N ASP A 383 -18.29 11.06 11.03
CA ASP A 383 -19.23 10.30 11.82
C ASP A 383 -18.55 9.09 12.47
N ILE A 384 -18.44 9.10 13.77
CA ILE A 384 -17.82 8.07 14.60
C ILE A 384 -18.85 7.31 15.44
N THR A 385 -20.15 7.44 15.15
CA THR A 385 -21.20 6.76 15.90
C THR A 385 -21.29 5.28 15.57
N GLY A 386 -21.65 4.49 16.54
CA GLY A 386 -21.82 3.03 16.39
C GLY A 386 -20.49 2.27 16.20
N ALA A 387 -20.47 1.25 15.38
CA ALA A 387 -19.27 0.49 15.01
C ALA A 387 -18.16 1.34 14.35
N THR A 388 -18.23 2.54 14.51
CA THR A 388 -17.62 3.63 13.80
C THR A 388 -16.39 4.17 14.42
N LYS A 389 -15.89 3.49 15.31
CA LYS A 389 -14.49 3.56 15.67
C LYS A 389 -13.59 3.53 14.43
N THR A 390 -14.15 3.79 13.29
CA THR A 390 -13.57 3.46 12.00
C THR A 390 -13.06 4.64 11.21
N THR A 391 -13.22 5.86 11.69
CA THR A 391 -12.67 6.99 10.94
C THR A 391 -11.15 7.00 11.03
N TRP A 392 -10.61 6.92 12.24
CA TRP A 392 -9.17 6.84 12.50
C TRP A 392 -8.84 5.72 13.49
N VAL A 393 -9.81 4.97 13.93
CA VAL A 393 -9.68 3.96 14.96
C VAL A 393 -9.48 2.61 14.35
N ASN A 394 -8.53 1.92 14.90
CA ASN A 394 -8.37 0.51 14.71
C ASN A 394 -9.46 -0.20 15.52
N ASP A 395 -10.40 -0.83 14.86
CA ASP A 395 -11.30 -1.73 15.55
C ASP A 395 -10.60 -3.06 15.81
N TYR A 396 -9.94 -3.12 16.95
CA TYR A 396 -9.30 -4.33 17.43
C TYR A 396 -10.29 -5.35 18.00
N THR A 397 -11.55 -5.27 17.70
CA THR A 397 -12.50 -6.30 18.14
C THR A 397 -12.24 -7.65 17.46
N GLY A 398 -11.02 -8.05 17.44
CA GLY A 398 -10.60 -9.43 17.19
C GLY A 398 -10.45 -9.85 15.72
N SER A 399 -10.81 -9.04 14.76
CA SER A 399 -10.89 -9.47 13.36
C SER A 399 -10.11 -8.62 12.37
N GLY A 400 -9.08 -7.93 12.83
CA GLY A 400 -8.27 -7.11 11.92
C GLY A 400 -9.04 -5.93 11.34
N GLY A 401 -9.63 -5.16 12.23
CA GLY A 401 -10.56 -4.10 11.99
C GLY A 401 -10.30 -3.13 10.83
N LEU A 402 -11.21 -2.24 10.64
CA LEU A 402 -11.21 -1.15 9.65
C LEU A 402 -10.16 -0.08 9.98
N ALA A 403 -8.99 -0.50 10.43
CA ALA A 403 -8.00 0.40 10.95
C ALA A 403 -7.36 1.28 9.88
N ASN A 404 -7.10 2.50 10.22
CA ASN A 404 -6.09 3.31 9.57
C ASN A 404 -4.68 2.87 9.99
N GLN A 405 -4.40 1.60 9.82
CA GLN A 405 -3.05 1.09 9.96
C GLN A 405 -2.20 1.59 8.79
N PRO A 406 -0.90 1.74 8.96
CA PRO A 406 -0.02 2.28 7.91
C PRO A 406 -0.17 1.59 6.56
N GLY A 407 -0.37 0.28 6.53
CA GLY A 407 -0.61 -0.43 5.28
C GLY A 407 -1.92 -0.05 4.57
N ASN A 408 -2.98 0.20 5.33
CA ASN A 408 -4.24 0.69 4.78
C ASN A 408 -4.10 2.12 4.27
N ILE A 409 -3.35 2.95 4.99
CA ILE A 409 -3.03 4.31 4.60
C ILE A 409 -2.27 4.31 3.28
N ALA A 410 -1.22 3.53 3.20
CA ALA A 410 -0.36 3.47 2.02
C ALA A 410 -1.09 2.97 0.75
N GLY A 411 -2.06 2.08 0.89
CA GLY A 411 -2.81 1.54 -0.24
C GLY A 411 -3.68 2.55 -0.99
N LEU A 412 -4.03 3.67 -0.37
CA LEU A 412 -4.89 4.69 -0.99
C LEU A 412 -4.24 5.31 -2.24
N MET A 413 -2.92 5.45 -2.28
CA MET A 413 -2.22 5.97 -3.44
C MET A 413 -2.47 5.09 -4.68
N ALA A 414 -2.36 3.76 -4.54
CA ALA A 414 -2.65 2.83 -5.62
C ALA A 414 -4.09 2.98 -6.12
N CYS A 415 -5.06 3.10 -5.21
CA CYS A 415 -6.45 3.33 -5.57
C CYS A 415 -6.65 4.61 -6.39
N CYS A 416 -6.10 5.72 -5.91
CA CYS A 416 -6.28 7.02 -6.57
C CYS A 416 -5.62 7.07 -7.94
N TYR A 417 -4.39 6.59 -8.07
CA TYR A 417 -3.70 6.55 -9.37
C TYR A 417 -4.38 5.60 -10.34
N SER A 418 -4.80 4.41 -9.91
CA SER A 418 -5.45 3.45 -10.79
C SER A 418 -6.80 3.97 -11.31
N ILE A 419 -7.59 4.65 -10.48
CA ILE A 419 -8.82 5.32 -10.93
C ILE A 419 -8.50 6.43 -11.93
N ALA A 420 -7.49 7.25 -11.63
CA ALA A 420 -7.09 8.37 -12.49
C ALA A 420 -6.67 7.93 -13.91
N ARG A 421 -6.23 6.68 -14.09
CA ARG A 421 -5.86 6.11 -15.41
C ARG A 421 -7.06 5.81 -16.30
N VAL A 422 -8.23 5.55 -15.73
CA VAL A 422 -9.41 5.06 -16.48
C VAL A 422 -10.54 6.06 -16.63
N ILE A 423 -10.57 7.14 -15.83
CA ILE A 423 -11.57 8.20 -15.95
C ILE A 423 -11.09 9.31 -16.87
N THR A 424 -12.00 10.15 -17.35
CA THR A 424 -11.69 11.21 -18.34
C THR A 424 -11.86 12.64 -17.81
N ASP A 425 -12.48 12.81 -16.63
CA ASP A 425 -12.65 14.14 -16.01
C ASP A 425 -11.32 14.67 -15.49
N LYS A 426 -10.77 15.66 -16.16
CA LYS A 426 -9.45 16.26 -15.85
C LYS A 426 -9.37 16.83 -14.42
N ASN A 427 -10.45 17.39 -13.89
CA ASN A 427 -10.45 17.95 -12.54
C ASN A 427 -10.42 16.83 -11.49
N LYS A 428 -11.20 15.77 -11.71
CA LYS A 428 -11.18 14.59 -10.84
C LYS A 428 -9.83 13.87 -10.92
N ILE A 429 -9.27 13.70 -12.11
CA ILE A 429 -7.92 13.12 -12.31
C ILE A 429 -6.89 13.91 -11.51
N LYS A 430 -6.86 15.23 -11.67
CA LYS A 430 -5.94 16.11 -10.92
C LYS A 430 -6.12 15.92 -9.41
N ARG A 431 -7.37 15.96 -8.92
CA ARG A 431 -7.66 15.84 -7.49
C ARG A 431 -7.28 14.46 -6.94
N LEU A 432 -7.53 13.39 -7.67
CA LEU A 432 -7.11 12.03 -7.28
C LEU A 432 -5.60 11.91 -7.20
N LYS A 433 -4.84 12.48 -8.14
CA LYS A 433 -3.38 12.52 -8.10
C LYS A 433 -2.86 13.34 -6.90
N GLU A 434 -3.50 14.44 -6.54
CA GLU A 434 -3.18 15.19 -5.32
C GLU A 434 -3.41 14.34 -4.06
N ILE A 435 -4.53 13.63 -3.96
CA ILE A 435 -4.84 12.72 -2.85
C ILE A 435 -3.85 11.56 -2.80
N ALA A 436 -3.46 11.01 -3.96
CA ALA A 436 -2.46 9.95 -4.05
C ALA A 436 -1.14 10.39 -3.41
N VAL A 437 -0.62 11.56 -3.76
CA VAL A 437 0.60 12.13 -3.17
C VAL A 437 0.40 12.41 -1.69
N SER A 438 -0.73 13.00 -1.30
CA SER A 438 -1.03 13.27 0.11
C SER A 438 -1.11 12.00 0.98
N SER A 439 -1.48 10.87 0.39
CA SER A 439 -1.44 9.57 1.07
C SER A 439 0.00 9.18 1.44
N LEU A 440 0.96 9.41 0.55
CA LEU A 440 2.37 9.19 0.85
C LEU A 440 2.92 10.24 1.83
N ASP A 441 2.56 11.51 1.65
CA ASP A 441 2.90 12.57 2.60
C ASP A 441 2.43 12.21 4.02
N HIS A 442 1.25 11.57 4.12
CA HIS A 442 0.70 11.09 5.38
C HIS A 442 1.59 10.02 6.03
N CYS A 443 2.15 9.11 5.24
CA CYS A 443 3.12 8.13 5.73
C CYS A 443 4.43 8.77 6.20
N TYR A 444 4.78 9.93 5.66
CA TYR A 444 6.07 10.60 5.89
C TYR A 444 5.99 11.84 6.78
N GLY A 445 4.92 12.00 7.56
CA GLY A 445 4.86 13.00 8.63
C GLY A 445 3.78 14.06 8.49
N ARG A 446 3.12 14.20 7.33
CA ARG A 446 1.93 15.04 7.19
C ARG A 446 0.69 14.33 7.74
N ASN A 447 0.71 14.02 9.01
CA ASN A 447 -0.32 13.28 9.72
C ASN A 447 -0.53 13.83 11.13
N PRO A 448 -1.61 13.47 11.84
CA PRO A 448 -1.92 14.01 13.17
C PRO A 448 -0.80 13.87 14.21
N CYS A 449 0.09 12.89 14.09
CA CYS A 449 1.21 12.72 15.01
C CYS A 449 2.48 13.49 14.58
N GLY A 450 2.56 13.96 13.34
CA GLY A 450 3.71 14.71 12.85
C GLY A 450 4.99 13.89 12.74
N ARG A 451 4.86 12.58 12.56
CA ARG A 451 5.97 11.63 12.44
C ARG A 451 5.78 10.73 11.25
N HIS A 452 6.85 10.32 10.62
CA HIS A 452 6.74 9.30 9.58
C HIS A 452 6.66 7.88 10.18
N PHE A 453 6.10 6.95 9.41
CA PHE A 453 5.79 5.60 9.87
C PHE A 453 6.84 4.55 9.50
N CYS A 454 7.93 4.94 8.84
CA CYS A 454 8.98 4.02 8.47
C CYS A 454 9.83 3.62 9.66
N TYR A 455 10.18 2.35 9.75
CA TYR A 455 11.14 1.87 10.73
C TYR A 455 12.51 2.44 10.46
N LYS A 456 13.18 2.90 11.53
CA LYS A 456 14.54 3.44 11.45
C LYS A 456 14.74 4.27 10.18
N ALA A 457 13.79 5.11 9.90
CA ALA A 457 14.06 6.14 8.96
C ALA A 457 15.34 6.83 9.38
N THR A 458 16.01 7.41 8.44
CA THR A 458 17.30 8.04 8.67
C THR A 458 17.26 8.93 9.92
N GLU A 459 18.38 9.13 10.59
CA GLU A 459 18.49 10.02 11.75
C GLU A 459 17.98 11.45 11.47
N GLU A 460 17.83 11.79 10.21
CA GLU A 460 17.26 13.07 9.74
C GLU A 460 15.78 13.23 10.07
N PHE A 461 15.04 12.14 10.29
CA PHE A 461 13.58 12.18 10.39
C PHE A 461 13.09 11.71 11.75
N ASP A 462 12.08 12.40 12.24
CA ASP A 462 11.39 12.04 13.46
C ASP A 462 10.44 10.85 13.22
N GLY A 463 11.02 9.67 13.09
CA GLY A 463 10.35 8.45 12.66
C GLY A 463 9.74 7.63 13.77
N ALA A 464 8.88 6.71 13.38
CA ALA A 464 8.36 5.69 14.24
C ALA A 464 9.47 4.70 14.64
N ILE A 465 9.52 4.36 15.92
CA ILE A 465 10.39 3.32 16.42
C ILE A 465 9.60 2.00 16.44
N ALA A 466 10.11 1.02 15.73
CA ALA A 466 9.56 -0.31 15.75
C ALA A 466 9.91 -1.02 17.06
N GLY A 467 8.97 -1.71 17.66
CA GLY A 467 9.22 -2.55 18.81
C GLY A 467 10.17 -3.71 18.49
N TRP A 468 9.74 -4.94 18.64
CA TRP A 468 10.58 -6.12 18.39
C TRP A 468 10.98 -6.32 16.92
N VAL A 469 10.39 -5.58 16.00
CA VAL A 469 10.68 -5.61 14.56
C VAL A 469 11.56 -4.45 14.09
N GLU A 470 12.31 -3.84 14.98
CA GLU A 470 13.28 -2.75 14.65
C GLU A 470 14.23 -3.05 13.49
N ARG A 471 14.52 -4.33 13.29
CA ARG A 471 15.40 -4.81 12.23
C ARG A 471 14.80 -4.70 10.83
N TYR A 472 13.49 -4.49 10.70
CA TYR A 472 12.83 -4.36 9.40
C TYR A 472 12.89 -2.92 8.89
N ASN A 473 14.10 -2.44 8.69
CA ASN A 473 14.33 -1.09 8.18
C ASN A 473 13.64 -0.88 6.84
N GLY A 474 13.16 0.34 6.63
CA GLY A 474 12.54 0.75 5.37
C GLY A 474 11.08 0.35 5.20
N GLY A 475 10.53 -0.50 6.08
CA GLY A 475 9.12 -0.87 6.05
C GLY A 475 8.24 0.08 6.85
N LEU A 476 6.93 -0.01 6.62
CA LEU A 476 5.93 0.67 7.43
C LEU A 476 5.55 -0.15 8.66
N GLY A 477 5.51 0.50 9.82
CA GLY A 477 5.08 -0.10 11.07
C GLY A 477 3.57 -0.23 11.18
N ASN A 478 3.14 -1.19 11.96
CA ASN A 478 1.78 -1.25 12.47
C ASN A 478 1.72 -0.46 13.77
N LEU A 479 1.01 0.64 13.79
CA LEU A 479 0.92 1.52 14.93
C LEU A 479 -0.18 1.11 15.89
N GLY A 480 0.06 1.27 17.18
CA GLY A 480 -0.99 1.38 18.17
C GLY A 480 -1.89 2.60 17.89
N TYR A 481 -2.77 2.93 18.78
CA TYR A 481 -3.61 4.12 18.59
C TYR A 481 -3.76 4.94 19.86
N VAL A 482 -3.99 6.23 19.67
CA VAL A 482 -4.44 7.16 20.69
C VAL A 482 -5.67 7.89 20.18
N VAL A 483 -6.43 8.46 21.09
CA VAL A 483 -7.60 9.27 20.78
C VAL A 483 -7.34 10.74 21.11
N GLY A 484 -8.16 11.64 20.61
CA GLY A 484 -8.05 13.06 20.90
C GLY A 484 -7.02 13.80 20.06
N VAL A 485 -6.60 13.21 18.95
CA VAL A 485 -5.66 13.84 17.99
C VAL A 485 -6.45 14.54 16.90
N LEU A 486 -5.96 15.69 16.46
CA LEU A 486 -6.56 16.45 15.36
C LEU A 486 -6.53 15.65 14.06
N ASP A 487 -7.67 15.33 13.49
CA ASP A 487 -7.82 14.50 12.29
C ASP A 487 -8.54 15.21 11.14
N GLY A 488 -8.90 16.48 11.34
CA GLY A 488 -9.65 17.26 10.36
C GLY A 488 -11.15 17.09 10.40
N SER A 489 -11.67 16.23 11.27
CA SER A 489 -13.10 16.14 11.51
C SER A 489 -13.57 17.20 12.53
N PRO A 490 -14.87 17.47 12.62
CA PRO A 490 -15.41 18.36 13.66
C PRO A 490 -15.32 17.76 15.07
N LYS A 491 -14.94 16.49 15.20
CA LYS A 491 -14.76 15.78 16.45
C LYS A 491 -13.39 15.11 16.49
N GLU A 492 -12.78 15.07 17.68
CA GLU A 492 -11.57 14.30 17.91
C GLU A 492 -11.85 12.80 17.76
N VAL A 493 -10.95 12.10 17.08
CA VAL A 493 -11.01 10.67 16.88
C VAL A 493 -9.67 10.03 17.19
N SER A 494 -9.67 8.72 17.34
CA SER A 494 -8.45 7.95 17.57
C SER A 494 -7.57 7.92 16.32
N TYR A 495 -6.26 7.93 16.55
CA TYR A 495 -5.25 7.81 15.52
C TYR A 495 -4.13 6.88 16.00
N PRO A 496 -3.51 6.07 15.13
CA PRO A 496 -2.44 5.13 15.51
C PRO A 496 -1.17 5.87 15.96
N TYR A 497 -1.07 6.13 17.25
CA TYR A 497 0.01 6.90 17.86
C TYR A 497 0.03 6.71 19.38
N ASN A 498 1.15 6.85 20.03
CA ASN A 498 1.22 6.88 21.48
C ASN A 498 1.79 8.21 22.01
N LYS A 499 1.57 8.48 23.31
CA LYS A 499 1.92 9.73 23.97
C LYS A 499 3.43 10.05 23.97
N ASP A 500 4.28 9.03 23.91
CA ASP A 500 5.73 9.18 23.98
C ASP A 500 6.37 9.47 22.61
N GLY A 501 5.53 9.64 21.59
CA GLY A 501 6.00 9.83 20.24
C GLY A 501 6.49 8.55 19.57
N ASN A 502 6.47 7.45 20.28
CA ASN A 502 6.75 6.12 19.76
C ASN A 502 5.45 5.44 19.38
N THR A 503 5.52 4.46 18.53
CA THR A 503 4.39 3.61 18.22
C THR A 503 4.14 2.69 19.41
N GLY A 504 2.96 2.75 20.01
CA GLY A 504 2.62 1.96 21.20
C GLY A 504 2.54 0.47 20.97
N TYR A 505 2.30 0.09 19.71
CA TYR A 505 2.27 -1.28 19.25
C TYR A 505 2.74 -1.32 17.81
N THR A 506 3.89 -1.90 17.56
CA THR A 506 4.50 -1.90 16.24
C THR A 506 4.85 -3.31 15.81
N GLU A 507 4.25 -3.73 14.72
CA GLU A 507 4.64 -4.93 14.00
C GLU A 507 4.80 -4.57 12.53
N GLY A 508 5.96 -4.83 11.97
CA GLY A 508 6.23 -4.67 10.55
C GLY A 508 5.66 -5.82 9.76
N TRP A 509 4.36 -5.83 9.57
CA TRP A 509 3.73 -6.91 8.83
C TRP A 509 3.93 -6.73 7.33
N VAL A 510 4.29 -7.82 6.70
CA VAL A 510 4.45 -7.87 5.25
C VAL A 510 3.17 -7.44 4.53
N ALA A 511 2.01 -7.82 5.03
CA ALA A 511 0.72 -7.44 4.45
C ALA A 511 0.51 -5.92 4.36
N PHE A 512 1.02 -5.14 5.31
CA PHE A 512 0.94 -3.68 5.24
C PHE A 512 1.93 -3.10 4.23
N ASN A 513 3.11 -3.70 4.17
CA ASN A 513 4.14 -3.27 3.25
C ASN A 513 3.82 -3.64 1.81
N THR A 514 3.01 -4.66 1.57
CA THR A 514 2.51 -4.97 0.23
C THR A 514 1.58 -3.90 -0.32
N ALA A 515 0.72 -3.31 0.51
CA ALA A 515 -0.08 -2.16 0.11
C ALA A 515 0.78 -0.94 -0.26
N TRP A 516 1.85 -0.71 0.49
CA TRP A 516 2.83 0.32 0.17
C TRP A 516 3.58 0.03 -1.12
N ASN A 517 4.07 -1.19 -1.29
CA ASN A 517 4.73 -1.61 -2.52
C ASN A 517 3.85 -1.41 -3.76
N MET A 518 2.56 -1.76 -3.66
CA MET A 518 1.60 -1.52 -4.74
C MET A 518 1.48 -0.03 -5.06
N SER A 519 1.36 0.80 -4.03
CA SER A 519 1.28 2.26 -4.19
C SER A 519 2.54 2.86 -4.80
N LEU A 520 3.72 2.39 -4.40
CA LEU A 520 4.99 2.81 -4.97
C LEU A 520 5.13 2.36 -6.43
N ALA A 521 4.60 1.20 -6.80
CA ALA A 521 4.57 0.78 -8.20
C ALA A 521 3.75 1.76 -9.05
N TYR A 522 2.59 2.19 -8.59
CA TYR A 522 1.78 3.19 -9.30
C TYR A 522 2.46 4.57 -9.35
N LEU A 523 3.07 5.02 -8.24
CA LEU A 523 3.86 6.27 -8.23
C LEU A 523 5.00 6.21 -9.25
N CYS A 524 5.69 5.09 -9.28
CA CYS A 524 6.83 4.89 -10.18
C CYS A 524 6.40 4.85 -11.63
N ALA A 525 5.30 4.17 -11.94
CA ALA A 525 4.72 4.13 -13.28
C ALA A 525 4.24 5.52 -13.75
N GLU A 526 3.72 6.33 -12.85
CA GLU A 526 3.35 7.72 -13.13
C GLU A 526 4.59 8.59 -13.42
N ASN A 527 5.72 8.33 -12.76
CA ASN A 527 6.97 9.06 -12.96
C ASN A 527 7.76 8.63 -14.22
N ASN A 528 7.41 7.49 -14.82
CA ASN A 528 8.16 6.90 -15.91
C ASN A 528 7.28 6.64 -17.13
N GLU A 529 7.30 7.56 -18.08
CA GLU A 529 6.50 7.40 -19.30
C GLU A 529 7.04 6.28 -20.21
N THR A 530 8.35 6.06 -20.27
CA THR A 530 9.01 5.22 -21.27
C THR A 530 9.62 3.91 -20.75
N ASN A 531 9.83 3.77 -19.45
CA ASN A 531 10.55 2.65 -18.85
C ASN A 531 9.66 1.67 -18.06
N LYS A 532 8.39 1.65 -18.33
CA LYS A 532 7.43 0.73 -17.73
C LYS A 532 7.08 -0.39 -18.72
N ILE A 533 6.71 -1.54 -18.21
CA ILE A 533 6.38 -2.74 -18.98
C ILE A 533 5.12 -3.43 -18.45
N GLY A 534 4.60 -4.37 -19.22
CA GLY A 534 3.52 -5.26 -18.76
C GLY A 534 2.25 -4.52 -18.37
N ILE A 535 1.83 -4.67 -17.12
CA ILE A 535 0.57 -4.11 -16.60
C ILE A 535 0.50 -2.57 -16.71
N PHE A 536 1.63 -1.90 -16.80
CA PHE A 536 1.68 -0.44 -16.84
C PHE A 536 1.83 0.16 -18.25
N ASN A 537 1.96 -0.67 -19.27
CA ASN A 537 2.08 -0.21 -20.67
C ASN A 537 0.77 0.31 -21.25
#